data_0848f1af7d2c43bb1e84256ad1470533
#
_entry.id   0848f1af7d2c43bb1e84256ad1470533
#
_cell.length_a   1.000
_cell.length_b   1.000
_cell.length_c   1.000
_cell.angle_alpha   90.00
_cell.angle_beta   90.00
_cell.angle_gamma   90.00
#
_symmetry.space_group_name_H-M   'P 1'
#
loop_
_entity.id
_entity.type
_entity.pdbx_description
1 polymer ?
#
loop_
_entity_poly.entity_id
_entity_poly.type
_entity_poly.pdbx_seq_one_letter_code
_entity_poly.pdbx_strand_id
1 'polypeptide(L)'
;GSTFLVMLEQDIMSEKELGTFTLSSRMKVRDGEQYRHSFEAPEAHLLVVDDNEMNLMVVCKLLSETKIRIDTASNGAECLKLTQYQHYDCILMDHLMPEMDGIECLHALHAQPGGLCQNTPVIALTANAGSDNQLIYRKEGFSGYLAKPISGALLEAAVLSILPKDLVKLSEEASQSEIGKEVLIFEQTKRISLMITSDSVCDLPESLKKEFGIRICPYYVRTEQGRFLDDSELMADELLAHMAEGQSCISQPPDVEDYERFFAQKLNEAQNIIHITMAKHVSDGYRNAVEAAKSFENVTVIDSGHLSSSMGLAVLYAAHMAENHASKEEIVQTVKKLRRYISSAFIIDSTHMMCRAGQISRKIQILCDALLLHPVIVLRKSRMAVGSMEMGSFNHVIKSYVKKVLLNSRSVDRRILFITYAGMDEKSLAYIQELVRQYCPFERVYLQKASSAIASNCGPGSFGLLFMKKNEASITFSEASKKS
;
A
#
# COMPACT_ATOMS: atom_id res chain seq x y z
N GLY A 1 0.08 40.79 -32.95
CA GLY A 1 -0.65 39.84 -32.09
C GLY A 1 -0.92 38.55 -32.84
N SER A 2 -0.58 37.43 -32.25
CA SER A 2 -0.92 36.10 -32.82
C SER A 2 -2.23 35.61 -32.25
N THR A 3 -3.15 35.14 -33.11
CA THR A 3 -4.41 34.58 -32.69
C THR A 3 -4.33 33.07 -32.85
N PHE A 4 -4.59 32.31 -31.76
CA PHE A 4 -4.68 30.86 -31.80
C PHE A 4 -6.15 30.46 -31.77
N LEU A 5 -6.58 29.63 -32.75
CA LEU A 5 -7.90 29.05 -32.80
C LEU A 5 -7.79 27.56 -32.45
N VAL A 6 -8.49 27.12 -31.40
CA VAL A 6 -8.61 25.72 -31.04
C VAL A 6 -10.04 25.27 -31.30
N MET A 7 -10.24 24.29 -32.17
CA MET A 7 -11.50 23.62 -32.38
C MET A 7 -11.48 22.26 -31.69
N LEU A 8 -12.48 22.00 -30.85
CA LEU A 8 -12.69 20.71 -30.16
C LEU A 8 -14.06 20.18 -30.61
N GLU A 9 -14.08 18.98 -31.17
CA GLU A 9 -15.33 18.24 -31.38
C GLU A 9 -15.70 17.54 -30.07
N GLN A 10 -16.89 17.81 -29.54
CA GLN A 10 -17.39 17.19 -28.32
C GLN A 10 -18.82 16.72 -28.55
N ASP A 11 -19.14 15.53 -28.06
CA ASP A 11 -20.50 15.02 -28.02
C ASP A 11 -21.34 15.79 -26.98
N ILE A 12 -22.57 16.21 -27.40
CA ILE A 12 -23.49 16.90 -26.49
C ILE A 12 -24.14 15.88 -25.56
N MET A 13 -23.70 15.86 -24.30
CA MET A 13 -24.23 14.96 -23.28
C MET A 13 -25.54 15.44 -22.63
N SER A 14 -25.93 16.68 -22.84
CA SER A 14 -27.21 17.26 -22.34
C SER A 14 -27.60 18.50 -23.13
N GLU A 15 -28.87 18.62 -23.50
CA GLU A 15 -29.44 19.81 -24.16
C GLU A 15 -29.77 20.97 -23.19
N LYS A 16 -29.44 20.83 -21.91
CA LYS A 16 -29.71 21.86 -20.92
C LYS A 16 -28.73 23.01 -21.09
N GLU A 17 -29.23 24.20 -21.42
CA GLU A 17 -28.40 25.39 -21.53
C GLU A 17 -27.67 25.70 -20.22
N LEU A 18 -26.32 25.75 -20.28
CA LEU A 18 -25.41 26.04 -19.14
C LEU A 18 -25.35 27.53 -18.79
N GLY A 19 -26.33 28.33 -19.12
CA GLY A 19 -26.31 29.77 -18.78
C GLY A 19 -25.03 30.52 -19.21
N THR A 20 -24.99 31.82 -19.03
CA THR A 20 -23.81 32.65 -19.37
C THR A 20 -22.65 32.28 -18.47
N PHE A 21 -21.64 31.60 -19.01
CA PHE A 21 -20.40 31.26 -18.31
C PHE A 21 -19.47 32.48 -18.26
N THR A 22 -19.47 33.19 -17.15
CA THR A 22 -18.44 34.20 -16.88
C THR A 22 -17.25 33.55 -16.17
N LEU A 23 -16.06 33.68 -16.72
CA LEU A 23 -14.77 33.19 -16.11
C LEU A 23 -14.57 33.67 -14.65
N SER A 24 -15.30 34.71 -14.24
CA SER A 24 -15.28 35.28 -12.88
C SER A 24 -15.92 34.40 -11.81
N SER A 25 -16.64 33.31 -12.16
CA SER A 25 -17.32 32.47 -11.16
C SER A 25 -16.48 31.34 -10.56
N ARG A 26 -15.28 31.10 -11.08
CA ARG A 26 -14.28 30.21 -10.45
C ARG A 26 -13.07 30.91 -9.87
N MET A 27 -12.87 32.21 -10.16
CA MET A 27 -11.97 33.09 -9.46
C MET A 27 -12.76 34.05 -8.56
N LYS A 28 -13.51 33.52 -7.59
CA LYS A 28 -13.71 34.27 -6.35
C LYS A 28 -12.44 34.07 -5.52
N VAL A 29 -11.33 34.65 -5.96
CA VAL A 29 -10.49 35.38 -5.04
C VAL A 29 -11.44 36.38 -4.39
N ARG A 30 -11.67 36.25 -3.09
CA ARG A 30 -12.33 37.30 -2.31
C ARG A 30 -11.50 38.55 -2.48
N ASP A 31 -11.94 39.41 -3.41
CA ASP A 31 -11.39 40.76 -3.54
C ASP A 31 -11.64 41.42 -2.18
N GLY A 32 -10.56 41.64 -1.42
CA GLY A 32 -10.60 42.38 -0.19
C GLY A 32 -9.84 41.79 1.01
N GLU A 33 -9.48 40.54 1.03
CA GLU A 33 -8.56 40.06 2.06
C GLU A 33 -7.12 40.19 1.53
N GLN A 34 -6.40 41.22 1.99
CA GLN A 34 -4.96 41.29 1.87
C GLN A 34 -4.39 39.97 2.43
N TYR A 35 -3.67 39.20 1.59
CA TYR A 35 -2.94 38.02 2.02
C TYR A 35 -2.03 38.47 3.19
N ARG A 36 -2.31 37.91 4.38
CA ARG A 36 -1.47 38.15 5.57
C ARG A 36 -0.54 36.97 5.73
N HIS A 37 0.73 37.25 5.96
CA HIS A 37 1.73 36.23 6.23
C HIS A 37 1.37 35.42 7.47
N SER A 38 1.67 34.10 7.42
CA SER A 38 1.30 33.13 8.46
C SER A 38 2.32 33.06 9.59
N PHE A 39 3.58 33.49 9.35
CA PHE A 39 4.67 33.41 10.32
C PHE A 39 5.79 34.39 10.00
N GLU A 40 6.66 34.62 10.99
CA GLU A 40 7.94 35.32 10.84
C GLU A 40 9.10 34.40 11.24
N ALA A 41 10.23 34.43 10.51
CA ALA A 41 11.41 33.62 10.82
C ALA A 41 12.71 34.41 10.47
N PRO A 42 13.02 35.52 11.18
CA PRO A 42 14.14 36.39 10.84
C PRO A 42 15.54 35.77 11.01
N GLU A 43 15.65 34.70 11.78
CA GLU A 43 16.89 33.95 11.98
C GLU A 43 17.08 32.80 10.97
N ALA A 44 16.02 32.43 10.24
CA ALA A 44 16.08 31.38 9.21
C ALA A 44 16.76 31.91 7.94
N HIS A 45 17.50 31.01 7.26
CA HIS A 45 18.24 31.35 6.04
C HIS A 45 17.87 30.36 4.92
N LEU A 46 17.32 30.88 3.82
CA LEU A 46 16.92 30.11 2.65
C LEU A 46 17.82 30.38 1.47
N LEU A 47 18.00 29.36 0.61
CA LEU A 47 18.56 29.50 -0.72
C LEU A 47 17.48 29.22 -1.77
N VAL A 48 17.34 30.09 -2.77
CA VAL A 48 16.44 29.90 -3.90
C VAL A 48 17.27 29.72 -5.16
N VAL A 49 17.08 28.65 -5.87
CA VAL A 49 17.86 28.26 -7.07
C VAL A 49 16.91 28.16 -8.26
N ASP A 50 17.05 29.02 -9.25
CA ASP A 50 16.26 29.04 -10.48
C ASP A 50 17.05 29.79 -11.55
N ASP A 51 17.10 29.30 -12.78
CA ASP A 51 17.84 29.92 -13.89
C ASP A 51 17.17 31.19 -14.43
N ASN A 52 15.93 31.44 -14.02
CA ASN A 52 15.16 32.61 -14.42
C ASN A 52 15.10 33.64 -13.29
N GLU A 53 15.78 34.79 -13.49
CA GLU A 53 15.81 35.91 -12.53
C GLU A 53 14.40 36.37 -12.10
N MET A 54 13.40 36.30 -12.99
CA MET A 54 12.03 36.68 -12.66
C MET A 54 11.42 35.72 -11.62
N ASN A 55 11.71 34.44 -11.73
CA ASN A 55 11.22 33.43 -10.76
C ASN A 55 11.87 33.65 -9.39
N LEU A 56 13.20 33.93 -9.34
CA LEU A 56 13.90 34.28 -8.12
C LEU A 56 13.28 35.51 -7.45
N MET A 57 13.00 36.58 -8.23
CA MET A 57 12.37 37.79 -7.73
C MET A 57 10.96 37.55 -7.19
N VAL A 58 10.15 36.71 -7.86
CA VAL A 58 8.80 36.37 -7.43
C VAL A 58 8.83 35.64 -6.09
N VAL A 59 9.67 34.61 -5.95
CA VAL A 59 9.80 33.84 -4.69
C VAL A 59 10.27 34.76 -3.54
N CYS A 60 11.29 35.56 -3.75
CA CYS A 60 11.76 36.52 -2.75
C CYS A 60 10.67 37.52 -2.33
N LYS A 61 9.86 38.02 -3.28
CA LYS A 61 8.77 38.93 -2.99
C LYS A 61 7.63 38.23 -2.21
N LEU A 62 7.28 37.00 -2.56
CA LEU A 62 6.24 36.24 -1.87
C LEU A 62 6.61 35.95 -0.40
N LEU A 63 7.90 35.77 -0.09
CA LEU A 63 8.39 35.50 1.27
C LEU A 63 8.83 36.77 2.02
N SER A 64 8.75 37.97 1.43
CA SER A 64 9.29 39.19 2.02
C SER A 64 8.75 39.51 3.41
N GLU A 65 7.45 39.25 3.64
CA GLU A 65 6.79 39.53 4.91
C GLU A 65 7.18 38.55 6.03
N THR A 66 7.73 37.37 5.68
CA THR A 66 8.18 36.34 6.67
C THR A 66 9.53 36.76 7.31
N LYS A 67 10.18 37.80 6.83
CA LYS A 67 11.49 38.29 7.30
C LYS A 67 12.65 37.30 7.21
N ILE A 68 12.46 36.19 6.49
CA ILE A 68 13.50 35.18 6.25
C ILE A 68 14.64 35.80 5.45
N ARG A 69 15.88 35.47 5.78
CA ARG A 69 17.04 35.82 4.94
C ARG A 69 17.06 34.91 3.73
N ILE A 70 17.15 35.49 2.53
CA ILE A 70 17.10 34.73 1.28
C ILE A 70 18.30 35.06 0.43
N ASP A 71 19.10 34.05 0.11
CA ASP A 71 20.11 34.14 -0.95
C ASP A 71 19.54 33.49 -2.22
N THR A 72 20.09 33.88 -3.37
CA THR A 72 19.68 33.35 -4.67
C THR A 72 20.86 32.80 -5.44
N ALA A 73 20.62 31.74 -6.22
CA ALA A 73 21.57 31.18 -7.17
C ALA A 73 20.89 31.01 -8.53
N SER A 74 21.59 31.37 -9.60
CA SER A 74 21.09 31.32 -10.97
C SER A 74 21.32 29.98 -11.67
N ASN A 75 21.97 29.00 -11.02
CA ASN A 75 22.28 27.68 -11.56
C ASN A 75 22.80 26.74 -10.45
N GLY A 76 22.88 25.43 -10.77
CA GLY A 76 23.37 24.42 -9.83
C GLY A 76 24.82 24.64 -9.37
N ALA A 77 25.71 25.10 -10.24
CA ALA A 77 27.11 25.37 -9.87
C ALA A 77 27.24 26.49 -8.84
N GLU A 78 26.46 27.57 -8.96
CA GLU A 78 26.39 28.64 -7.98
C GLU A 78 25.78 28.16 -6.66
N CYS A 79 24.73 27.34 -6.70
CA CYS A 79 24.16 26.67 -5.54
C CYS A 79 25.23 25.88 -4.77
N LEU A 80 25.97 25.01 -5.44
CA LEU A 80 27.04 24.21 -4.81
C LEU A 80 28.16 25.10 -4.23
N LYS A 81 28.49 26.19 -4.88
CA LYS A 81 29.47 27.16 -4.36
C LYS A 81 28.99 27.83 -3.07
N LEU A 82 27.74 28.25 -3.01
CA LEU A 82 27.17 28.89 -1.82
C LEU A 82 27.05 27.88 -0.65
N THR A 83 26.56 26.71 -0.91
CA THR A 83 26.35 25.64 0.12
C THR A 83 27.67 25.05 0.65
N GLN A 84 28.80 25.30 -0.01
CA GLN A 84 30.13 24.94 0.49
C GLN A 84 30.50 25.74 1.74
N TYR A 85 30.10 27.02 1.79
CA TYR A 85 30.59 27.97 2.80
C TYR A 85 29.48 28.53 3.69
N GLN A 86 28.22 28.40 3.30
CA GLN A 86 27.06 28.93 4.00
C GLN A 86 26.07 27.79 4.31
N HIS A 87 25.58 27.77 5.54
CA HIS A 87 24.48 26.89 5.93
C HIS A 87 23.14 27.56 5.58
N TYR A 88 22.21 26.75 5.06
CA TYR A 88 20.83 27.12 4.80
C TYR A 88 19.88 26.16 5.52
N ASP A 89 18.76 26.69 6.02
CA ASP A 89 17.74 25.88 6.72
C ASP A 89 16.77 25.19 5.76
N CYS A 90 16.62 25.74 4.54
CA CYS A 90 15.87 25.16 3.44
C CYS A 90 16.40 25.67 2.09
N ILE A 91 16.33 24.82 1.07
CA ILE A 91 16.67 25.18 -0.31
C ILE A 91 15.42 24.96 -1.18
N LEU A 92 15.04 26.01 -1.94
CA LEU A 92 14.02 25.93 -2.99
C LEU A 92 14.74 25.81 -4.33
N MET A 93 14.55 24.72 -5.07
CA MET A 93 15.35 24.39 -6.24
C MET A 93 14.48 24.15 -7.46
N ASP A 94 14.70 24.89 -8.54
CA ASP A 94 14.04 24.55 -9.81
C ASP A 94 14.49 23.19 -10.33
N HIS A 95 13.53 22.43 -10.86
CA HIS A 95 13.81 21.14 -11.44
C HIS A 95 14.56 21.23 -12.77
N LEU A 96 14.15 22.15 -13.63
CA LEU A 96 14.68 22.28 -14.99
C LEU A 96 15.62 23.49 -15.09
N MET A 97 16.90 23.25 -14.96
CA MET A 97 17.94 24.27 -15.15
C MET A 97 18.93 23.81 -16.22
N PRO A 98 19.53 24.75 -17.00
CA PRO A 98 20.58 24.42 -17.94
C PRO A 98 21.84 23.87 -17.28
N GLU A 99 22.61 23.05 -17.99
CA GLU A 99 23.90 22.46 -17.59
C GLU A 99 23.80 21.44 -16.44
N MET A 100 23.09 21.75 -15.38
CA MET A 100 22.87 20.87 -14.21
C MET A 100 21.41 21.03 -13.75
N ASP A 101 20.61 19.98 -13.90
CA ASP A 101 19.24 20.01 -13.43
C ASP A 101 19.12 19.92 -11.89
N GLY A 102 17.90 20.14 -11.37
CA GLY A 102 17.68 20.16 -9.92
C GLY A 102 17.96 18.82 -9.25
N ILE A 103 17.78 17.68 -9.94
CA ILE A 103 18.09 16.34 -9.41
C ILE A 103 19.59 16.13 -9.34
N GLU A 104 20.31 16.45 -10.40
CA GLU A 104 21.77 16.38 -10.45
C GLU A 104 22.40 17.29 -9.39
N CYS A 105 21.86 18.52 -9.24
CA CYS A 105 22.30 19.47 -8.22
C CYS A 105 22.07 18.93 -6.79
N LEU A 106 20.91 18.33 -6.51
CA LEU A 106 20.60 17.71 -5.22
C LEU A 106 21.58 16.58 -4.89
N HIS A 107 21.87 15.70 -5.86
CA HIS A 107 22.82 14.60 -5.65
C HIS A 107 24.24 15.14 -5.39
N ALA A 108 24.67 16.15 -6.14
CA ALA A 108 25.95 16.78 -5.93
C ALA A 108 26.03 17.49 -4.56
N LEU A 109 24.95 18.13 -4.12
CA LEU A 109 24.83 18.75 -2.81
C LEU A 109 25.00 17.74 -1.67
N HIS A 110 24.30 16.62 -1.73
CA HIS A 110 24.39 15.56 -0.74
C HIS A 110 25.77 14.89 -0.70
N ALA A 111 26.45 14.82 -1.85
CA ALA A 111 27.79 14.23 -1.98
C ALA A 111 28.94 15.23 -1.76
N GLN A 112 28.65 16.52 -1.51
CA GLN A 112 29.63 17.61 -1.47
C GLN A 112 30.59 17.46 -0.29
N PRO A 113 31.90 17.17 -0.48
CA PRO A 113 32.83 16.97 0.61
C PRO A 113 33.04 18.28 1.44
N GLY A 114 32.69 18.21 2.73
CA GLY A 114 32.81 19.36 3.64
C GLY A 114 31.78 20.45 3.42
N GLY A 115 30.75 20.22 2.58
CA GLY A 115 29.62 21.12 2.37
C GLY A 115 28.76 21.24 3.63
N LEU A 116 28.24 22.44 3.89
CA LEU A 116 27.45 22.73 5.10
C LEU A 116 25.98 22.33 4.96
N CYS A 117 25.53 21.99 3.73
CA CYS A 117 24.12 21.72 3.42
C CYS A 117 23.84 20.29 2.95
N GLN A 118 24.69 19.31 3.24
CA GLN A 118 24.50 17.91 2.84
C GLN A 118 23.18 17.29 3.33
N ASN A 119 22.65 17.76 4.44
CA ASN A 119 21.39 17.29 5.03
C ASN A 119 20.29 18.36 5.04
N THR A 120 20.52 19.50 4.39
CA THR A 120 19.54 20.58 4.29
C THR A 120 18.33 20.11 3.46
N PRO A 121 17.09 20.30 3.94
CA PRO A 121 15.91 19.94 3.19
C PRO A 121 15.77 20.77 1.90
N VAL A 122 15.47 20.10 0.79
CA VAL A 122 15.32 20.72 -0.53
C VAL A 122 13.90 20.49 -1.05
N ILE A 123 13.22 21.58 -1.44
CA ILE A 123 11.90 21.55 -2.09
C ILE A 123 12.08 21.79 -3.58
N ALA A 124 11.58 20.87 -4.43
CA ALA A 124 11.59 21.07 -5.87
C ALA A 124 10.52 22.07 -6.30
N LEU A 125 10.88 23.02 -7.19
CA LEU A 125 9.95 23.89 -7.90
C LEU A 125 9.76 23.32 -9.30
N THR A 126 8.53 22.99 -9.72
CA THR A 126 8.30 22.26 -10.97
C THR A 126 7.11 22.76 -11.77
N ALA A 127 7.23 22.77 -13.09
CA ALA A 127 6.11 23.03 -13.98
C ALA A 127 5.11 21.84 -14.10
N ASN A 128 5.53 20.64 -13.70
CA ASN A 128 4.71 19.43 -13.84
C ASN A 128 4.54 18.71 -12.49
N ALA A 129 3.33 18.77 -11.94
CA ALA A 129 2.93 18.19 -10.65
C ALA A 129 2.18 16.85 -10.78
N GLY A 130 2.26 16.17 -11.92
CA GLY A 130 1.60 14.87 -12.13
C GLY A 130 2.09 13.79 -11.14
N SER A 131 1.23 12.79 -10.88
CA SER A 131 1.49 11.70 -9.92
C SER A 131 2.85 10.99 -10.12
N ASP A 132 3.27 10.85 -11.37
CA ASP A 132 4.52 10.16 -11.71
C ASP A 132 5.75 10.99 -11.28
N ASN A 133 5.69 12.32 -11.37
CA ASN A 133 6.78 13.19 -10.95
C ASN A 133 6.91 13.29 -9.42
N GLN A 134 5.81 13.14 -8.68
CA GLN A 134 5.83 13.06 -7.21
C GLN A 134 6.69 11.90 -6.71
N LEU A 135 6.55 10.74 -7.35
CA LEU A 135 7.34 9.56 -7.03
C LEU A 135 8.83 9.77 -7.35
N ILE A 136 9.12 10.46 -8.44
CA ILE A 136 10.51 10.80 -8.84
C ILE A 136 11.15 11.71 -7.78
N TYR A 137 10.55 12.84 -7.42
CA TYR A 137 11.14 13.76 -6.44
C TYR A 137 11.39 13.11 -5.08
N ARG A 138 10.42 12.28 -4.64
CA ARG A 138 10.58 11.55 -3.39
C ARG A 138 11.72 10.53 -3.46
N LYS A 139 11.84 9.82 -4.58
CA LYS A 139 12.89 8.81 -4.82
C LYS A 139 14.28 9.44 -4.85
N GLU A 140 14.39 10.60 -5.50
CA GLU A 140 15.67 11.30 -5.66
C GLU A 140 16.10 12.03 -4.38
N GLY A 141 15.23 12.16 -3.36
CA GLY A 141 15.59 12.67 -2.04
C GLY A 141 15.18 14.11 -1.76
N PHE A 142 14.31 14.70 -2.57
CA PHE A 142 13.69 15.98 -2.23
C PHE A 142 12.80 15.86 -1.00
N SER A 143 12.74 16.91 -0.20
CA SER A 143 11.88 16.99 0.99
C SER A 143 10.44 17.33 0.65
N GLY A 144 10.17 17.84 -0.54
CA GLY A 144 8.85 18.21 -1.04
C GLY A 144 8.91 18.76 -2.44
N TYR A 145 7.77 19.16 -2.98
CA TYR A 145 7.71 19.90 -4.24
C TYR A 145 6.57 20.92 -4.25
N LEU A 146 6.70 21.94 -5.08
CA LEU A 146 5.70 22.95 -5.37
C LEU A 146 5.51 23.08 -6.88
N ALA A 147 4.25 23.04 -7.31
CA ALA A 147 3.90 23.27 -8.71
C ALA A 147 3.94 24.76 -9.06
N LYS A 148 4.58 25.12 -10.16
CA LYS A 148 4.48 26.44 -10.78
C LYS A 148 3.15 26.56 -11.55
N PRO A 149 2.37 27.67 -11.45
CA PRO A 149 2.71 28.93 -10.77
C PRO A 149 2.54 28.87 -9.25
N ILE A 150 3.54 29.36 -8.50
CA ILE A 150 3.61 29.28 -7.05
C ILE A 150 2.74 30.40 -6.43
N SER A 151 1.81 30.03 -5.54
CA SER A 151 1.07 31.01 -4.72
C SER A 151 1.81 31.29 -3.41
N GLY A 152 1.66 32.53 -2.88
CA GLY A 152 2.29 32.90 -1.62
C GLY A 152 1.90 32.00 -0.45
N ALA A 153 0.61 31.66 -0.35
CA ALA A 153 0.09 30.78 0.71
C ALA A 153 0.73 29.38 0.69
N LEU A 154 0.84 28.78 -0.49
CA LEU A 154 1.45 27.44 -0.65
C LEU A 154 2.95 27.47 -0.38
N LEU A 155 3.64 28.52 -0.82
CA LEU A 155 5.06 28.69 -0.58
C LEU A 155 5.37 28.87 0.91
N GLU A 156 4.63 29.75 1.59
CA GLU A 156 4.77 29.92 3.05
C GLU A 156 4.46 28.63 3.82
N ALA A 157 3.39 27.94 3.47
CA ALA A 157 3.03 26.66 4.11
C ALA A 157 4.13 25.60 3.92
N ALA A 158 4.73 25.52 2.73
CA ALA A 158 5.82 24.60 2.43
C ALA A 158 7.07 24.92 3.26
N VAL A 159 7.48 26.17 3.28
CA VAL A 159 8.65 26.62 4.05
C VAL A 159 8.41 26.44 5.54
N LEU A 160 7.24 26.83 6.06
CA LEU A 160 6.86 26.69 7.46
C LEU A 160 6.92 25.22 7.95
N SER A 161 6.51 24.27 7.11
CA SER A 161 6.51 22.86 7.47
C SER A 161 7.89 22.22 7.59
N ILE A 162 8.90 22.85 6.98
CA ILE A 162 10.30 22.37 6.94
C ILE A 162 11.18 23.08 7.97
N LEU A 163 10.94 24.37 8.21
CA LEU A 163 11.78 25.15 9.12
C LEU A 163 11.75 24.60 10.56
N PRO A 164 12.90 24.62 11.26
CA PRO A 164 12.97 24.33 12.69
C PRO A 164 11.99 25.20 13.49
N LYS A 165 11.23 24.60 14.39
CA LYS A 165 10.18 25.29 15.17
C LYS A 165 10.71 26.42 16.06
N ASP A 166 11.96 26.34 16.47
CA ASP A 166 12.65 27.34 17.27
C ASP A 166 13.00 28.63 16.49
N LEU A 167 13.05 28.54 15.16
CA LEU A 167 13.28 29.70 14.28
C LEU A 167 12.00 30.43 13.87
N VAL A 168 10.82 29.83 14.17
CA VAL A 168 9.51 30.29 13.67
C VAL A 168 8.69 30.97 14.76
N LYS A 169 8.16 32.17 14.46
CA LYS A 169 7.15 32.85 15.26
C LYS A 169 5.83 32.90 14.49
N LEU A 170 4.83 32.16 14.95
CA LEU A 170 3.50 32.14 14.32
C LEU A 170 2.76 33.45 14.57
N SER A 171 2.03 33.98 13.59
CA SER A 171 1.10 35.07 13.75
C SER A 171 -0.14 34.60 14.53
N GLU A 172 -0.75 35.50 15.37
CA GLU A 172 -1.86 35.15 16.25
C GLU A 172 -3.12 34.60 15.52
N GLU A 173 -3.23 34.85 14.22
CA GLU A 173 -4.38 34.42 13.39
C GLU A 173 -4.15 33.09 12.62
N ALA A 174 -2.91 32.54 12.60
CA ALA A 174 -2.58 31.35 11.83
C ALA A 174 -3.13 30.04 12.39
N SER A 175 -3.74 30.06 13.57
CA SER A 175 -4.21 28.85 14.29
C SER A 175 -5.50 28.22 13.74
N GLN A 176 -6.13 28.75 12.69
CA GLN A 176 -7.44 28.30 12.20
C GLN A 176 -7.58 28.06 10.68
N SER A 177 -6.53 28.13 9.88
CA SER A 177 -6.65 27.88 8.45
C SER A 177 -6.31 26.44 8.07
N GLU A 178 -7.27 25.73 7.44
CA GLU A 178 -7.06 24.47 6.73
C GLU A 178 -6.14 24.66 5.50
N ILE A 179 -4.89 24.99 5.71
CA ILE A 179 -3.87 25.09 4.67
C ILE A 179 -3.17 23.74 4.59
N GLY A 180 -3.73 22.79 3.83
CA GLY A 180 -3.17 21.45 3.86
C GLY A 180 -3.34 20.55 2.65
N LYS A 181 -4.00 21.01 1.56
CA LYS A 181 -4.34 20.06 0.47
C LYS A 181 -3.48 20.12 -0.80
N GLU A 182 -2.62 21.12 -1.00
CA GLU A 182 -1.84 21.27 -2.24
C GLU A 182 -0.31 21.36 -2.04
N VAL A 183 0.15 21.42 -0.77
CA VAL A 183 1.58 21.35 -0.45
C VAL A 183 1.89 19.90 -0.07
N LEU A 184 2.57 19.19 -0.94
CA LEU A 184 3.10 17.87 -0.64
C LEU A 184 4.55 18.03 -0.16
N ILE A 185 4.68 18.18 1.15
CA ILE A 185 5.96 17.97 1.81
C ILE A 185 6.09 16.47 2.02
N PHE A 186 7.13 15.90 1.48
CA PHE A 186 7.49 14.54 1.81
C PHE A 186 8.02 14.61 3.24
N GLU A 187 7.17 14.28 4.23
CA GLU A 187 7.71 14.06 5.56
C GLU A 187 8.97 13.20 5.37
N GLN A 188 10.09 13.65 5.92
CA GLN A 188 11.21 12.76 6.20
C GLN A 188 10.67 11.78 7.24
N THR A 189 9.88 10.83 6.76
CA THR A 189 9.38 9.75 7.60
C THR A 189 10.64 9.06 8.09
N LYS A 190 10.95 9.28 9.37
CA LYS A 190 11.96 8.49 10.08
C LYS A 190 11.66 7.05 9.70
N ARG A 191 12.51 6.50 8.82
CA ARG A 191 12.31 5.13 8.31
C ARG A 191 12.01 4.24 9.48
N ILE A 192 10.87 3.56 9.46
CA ILE A 192 10.56 2.60 10.53
C ILE A 192 11.67 1.54 10.54
N SER A 193 12.07 1.09 11.71
CA SER A 193 13.19 0.15 11.85
C SER A 193 12.94 -1.17 11.11
N LEU A 194 11.68 -1.63 11.08
CA LEU A 194 11.28 -2.88 10.44
C LEU A 194 9.84 -2.79 9.91
N MET A 195 9.66 -3.14 8.65
CA MET A 195 8.37 -3.24 7.98
C MET A 195 8.01 -4.69 7.67
N ILE A 196 6.78 -5.06 7.96
CA ILE A 196 6.23 -6.35 7.52
C ILE A 196 5.45 -6.13 6.24
N THR A 197 5.79 -6.91 5.22
CA THR A 197 5.12 -6.89 3.92
C THR A 197 4.65 -8.28 3.54
N SER A 198 3.67 -8.38 2.66
CA SER A 198 3.12 -9.65 2.20
C SER A 198 2.54 -9.51 0.80
N ASP A 199 2.23 -10.64 0.17
CA ASP A 199 1.47 -10.68 -1.09
C ASP A 199 -0.02 -10.43 -0.83
N SER A 200 -0.77 -9.94 -1.84
CA SER A 200 -2.23 -9.69 -1.74
C SER A 200 -3.02 -10.94 -1.35
N VAL A 201 -2.55 -12.10 -1.79
CA VAL A 201 -3.11 -13.43 -1.48
C VAL A 201 -3.03 -13.83 0.01
N CYS A 202 -2.64 -12.92 0.89
CA CYS A 202 -2.75 -13.12 2.35
C CYS A 202 -4.18 -12.90 2.88
N ASP A 203 -5.08 -12.39 2.06
CA ASP A 203 -6.51 -12.19 2.35
C ASP A 203 -6.75 -11.62 3.75
N LEU A 204 -6.12 -10.47 4.04
CA LEU A 204 -6.31 -9.73 5.28
C LEU A 204 -7.28 -8.57 5.08
N PRO A 205 -8.20 -8.33 6.03
CA PRO A 205 -9.03 -7.12 6.04
C PRO A 205 -8.20 -5.84 5.97
N GLU A 206 -8.68 -4.84 5.25
CA GLU A 206 -8.04 -3.52 5.15
C GLU A 206 -7.81 -2.86 6.52
N SER A 207 -8.76 -3.06 7.46
CA SER A 207 -8.63 -2.57 8.82
C SER A 207 -7.38 -3.11 9.52
N LEU A 208 -7.12 -4.42 9.39
CA LEU A 208 -5.94 -5.05 9.99
C LEU A 208 -4.64 -4.66 9.28
N LYS A 209 -4.67 -4.53 7.95
CA LYS A 209 -3.51 -4.07 7.18
C LYS A 209 -3.10 -2.64 7.61
N LYS A 210 -4.07 -1.76 7.80
CA LYS A 210 -3.84 -0.39 8.28
C LYS A 210 -3.41 -0.34 9.74
N GLU A 211 -4.10 -1.08 10.63
CA GLU A 211 -3.80 -1.14 12.06
C GLU A 211 -2.34 -1.54 12.32
N PHE A 212 -1.86 -2.56 11.63
CA PHE A 212 -0.50 -3.10 11.80
C PHE A 212 0.53 -2.59 10.77
N GLY A 213 0.20 -1.60 9.97
CA GLY A 213 1.10 -1.02 8.98
C GLY A 213 1.62 -2.00 7.93
N ILE A 214 0.87 -3.08 7.64
CA ILE A 214 1.27 -4.12 6.68
C ILE A 214 1.16 -3.56 5.26
N ARG A 215 2.22 -3.73 4.45
CA ARG A 215 2.24 -3.34 3.04
C ARG A 215 2.12 -4.55 2.14
N ILE A 216 1.33 -4.40 1.08
CA ILE A 216 0.95 -5.50 0.20
C ILE A 216 1.62 -5.35 -1.16
N CYS A 217 2.25 -6.43 -1.64
CA CYS A 217 2.68 -6.62 -3.01
C CYS A 217 1.54 -7.31 -3.78
N PRO A 218 0.95 -6.70 -4.80
CA PRO A 218 -0.19 -7.28 -5.48
C PRO A 218 0.22 -8.47 -6.36
N TYR A 219 -0.57 -9.54 -6.30
CA TYR A 219 -0.59 -10.59 -7.32
C TYR A 219 -1.28 -10.06 -8.57
N TYR A 220 -1.35 -10.89 -9.59
CA TYR A 220 -2.07 -10.62 -10.83
C TYR A 220 -3.07 -11.72 -11.13
N VAL A 221 -4.10 -11.35 -11.87
CA VAL A 221 -4.99 -12.30 -12.54
C VAL A 221 -4.87 -12.05 -14.04
N ARG A 222 -4.56 -13.09 -14.79
CA ARG A 222 -4.54 -13.08 -16.24
C ARG A 222 -5.84 -13.66 -16.77
N THR A 223 -6.49 -12.87 -17.62
CA THR A 223 -7.67 -13.26 -18.41
C THR A 223 -7.33 -13.22 -19.88
N GLU A 224 -8.29 -13.51 -20.76
CA GLU A 224 -8.14 -13.32 -22.20
C GLU A 224 -8.00 -11.85 -22.60
N GLN A 225 -8.48 -10.92 -21.75
CA GLN A 225 -8.44 -9.48 -21.98
C GLN A 225 -7.14 -8.83 -21.54
N GLY A 226 -6.35 -9.49 -20.66
CA GLY A 226 -5.09 -8.94 -20.18
C GLY A 226 -4.65 -9.45 -18.80
N ARG A 227 -3.70 -8.75 -18.21
CA ARG A 227 -3.14 -8.97 -16.87
C ARG A 227 -3.63 -7.84 -15.97
N PHE A 228 -4.32 -8.16 -14.90
CA PHE A 228 -4.94 -7.23 -13.96
C PHE A 228 -4.39 -7.41 -12.56
N LEU A 229 -4.25 -6.31 -11.82
CA LEU A 229 -3.86 -6.35 -10.41
C LEU A 229 -4.96 -6.97 -9.56
N ASP A 230 -4.58 -7.89 -8.69
CA ASP A 230 -5.43 -8.58 -7.73
C ASP A 230 -6.14 -7.60 -6.78
N ASP A 231 -7.46 -7.68 -6.68
CA ASP A 231 -8.34 -6.88 -5.81
C ASP A 231 -8.26 -5.35 -5.98
N SER A 232 -7.64 -4.86 -7.05
CA SER A 232 -7.62 -3.42 -7.34
C SER A 232 -8.12 -3.07 -8.73
N GLU A 233 -7.77 -3.87 -9.74
CA GLU A 233 -8.22 -3.69 -11.12
C GLU A 233 -9.26 -4.73 -11.53
N LEU A 234 -9.30 -5.89 -10.87
CA LEU A 234 -10.29 -6.93 -11.06
C LEU A 234 -10.71 -7.49 -9.69
N MET A 235 -11.96 -7.24 -9.31
CA MET A 235 -12.52 -7.72 -8.05
C MET A 235 -12.97 -9.18 -8.14
N ALA A 236 -12.93 -9.90 -7.00
CA ALA A 236 -13.26 -11.33 -6.97
C ALA A 236 -14.65 -11.66 -7.53
N ASP A 237 -15.66 -10.82 -7.30
CA ASP A 237 -17.03 -11.07 -7.82
C ASP A 237 -17.08 -10.93 -9.35
N GLU A 238 -16.40 -9.94 -9.93
CA GLU A 238 -16.30 -9.74 -11.37
C GLU A 238 -15.55 -10.92 -12.03
N LEU A 239 -14.44 -11.33 -11.39
CA LEU A 239 -13.70 -12.51 -11.81
C LEU A 239 -14.60 -13.75 -11.86
N LEU A 240 -15.36 -14.02 -10.77
CA LEU A 240 -16.23 -15.19 -10.70
C LEU A 240 -17.34 -15.13 -11.73
N ALA A 241 -17.86 -13.94 -12.07
CA ALA A 241 -18.84 -13.77 -13.16
C ALA A 241 -18.21 -14.11 -14.52
N HIS A 242 -17.01 -13.62 -14.84
CA HIS A 242 -16.27 -13.98 -16.05
C HIS A 242 -16.02 -15.48 -16.15
N MET A 243 -15.64 -16.12 -15.03
CA MET A 243 -15.45 -17.57 -14.97
C MET A 243 -16.75 -18.36 -15.18
N ALA A 244 -17.89 -17.86 -14.72
CA ALA A 244 -19.19 -18.45 -14.95
C ALA A 244 -19.61 -18.42 -16.43
N GLU A 245 -19.20 -17.37 -17.16
CA GLU A 245 -19.35 -17.25 -18.63
C GLU A 245 -18.38 -18.14 -19.42
N GLY A 246 -17.50 -18.87 -18.74
CA GLY A 246 -16.58 -19.82 -19.36
C GLY A 246 -15.18 -19.25 -19.66
N GLN A 247 -14.91 -18.00 -19.32
CA GLN A 247 -13.61 -17.38 -19.55
C GLN A 247 -12.52 -18.00 -18.68
N SER A 248 -11.29 -18.06 -19.19
CA SER A 248 -10.14 -18.54 -18.43
C SER A 248 -9.52 -17.43 -17.59
N CYS A 249 -9.39 -17.67 -16.29
CA CYS A 249 -8.76 -16.75 -15.35
C CYS A 249 -7.68 -17.50 -14.57
N ILE A 250 -6.45 -17.01 -14.60
CA ILE A 250 -5.28 -17.67 -13.98
C ILE A 250 -4.58 -16.67 -13.05
N SER A 251 -4.41 -17.04 -11.78
CA SER A 251 -3.60 -16.28 -10.86
C SER A 251 -2.11 -16.36 -11.23
N GLN A 252 -1.42 -15.23 -11.15
CA GLN A 252 0.00 -15.11 -11.47
C GLN A 252 0.72 -14.34 -10.35
N PRO A 253 1.80 -14.90 -9.76
CA PRO A 253 2.61 -14.16 -8.80
C PRO A 253 3.33 -13.00 -9.48
N PRO A 254 3.76 -11.97 -8.71
CA PRO A 254 4.71 -10.98 -9.18
C PRO A 254 5.97 -11.66 -9.72
N ASP A 255 6.55 -11.11 -10.78
CA ASP A 255 7.85 -11.55 -11.27
C ASP A 255 8.99 -10.94 -10.42
N VAL A 256 10.24 -11.22 -10.79
CA VAL A 256 11.41 -10.73 -10.03
C VAL A 256 11.47 -9.22 -10.07
N GLU A 257 11.23 -8.61 -11.24
CA GLU A 257 11.27 -7.15 -11.42
C GLU A 257 10.16 -6.43 -10.66
N ASP A 258 8.95 -7.05 -10.57
CA ASP A 258 7.84 -6.53 -9.77
C ASP A 258 8.22 -6.46 -8.28
N TYR A 259 8.84 -7.53 -7.75
CA TYR A 259 9.31 -7.58 -6.36
C TYR A 259 10.48 -6.62 -6.13
N GLU A 260 11.43 -6.49 -7.04
CA GLU A 260 12.54 -5.53 -6.92
C GLU A 260 12.01 -4.09 -6.83
N ARG A 261 11.08 -3.73 -7.69
CA ARG A 261 10.40 -2.43 -7.67
C ARG A 261 9.67 -2.19 -6.34
N PHE A 262 8.93 -3.19 -5.88
CA PHE A 262 8.20 -3.12 -4.61
C PHE A 262 9.16 -2.95 -3.41
N PHE A 263 10.22 -3.75 -3.33
CA PHE A 263 11.18 -3.66 -2.24
C PHE A 263 11.94 -2.33 -2.25
N ALA A 264 12.40 -1.87 -3.41
CA ALA A 264 13.06 -0.57 -3.55
C ALA A 264 12.16 0.57 -3.06
N GLN A 265 10.87 0.58 -3.45
CA GLN A 265 9.91 1.55 -2.98
C GLN A 265 9.73 1.50 -1.46
N LYS A 266 9.60 0.30 -0.88
CA LYS A 266 9.32 0.15 0.56
C LYS A 266 10.56 0.39 1.43
N LEU A 267 11.75 0.23 0.93
CA LEU A 267 12.98 0.63 1.62
C LEU A 267 13.14 2.16 1.76
N ASN A 268 12.39 2.95 1.01
CA ASN A 268 12.28 4.39 1.30
C ASN A 268 11.49 4.68 2.58
N GLU A 269 10.56 3.78 2.99
CA GLU A 269 9.70 3.89 4.17
C GLU A 269 10.28 3.15 5.38
N ALA A 270 11.16 2.16 5.19
CA ALA A 270 11.70 1.29 6.24
C ALA A 270 13.20 1.03 6.09
N GLN A 271 13.88 0.77 7.23
CA GLN A 271 15.29 0.35 7.23
C GLN A 271 15.45 -1.13 6.86
N ASN A 272 14.50 -1.96 7.29
CA ASN A 272 14.48 -3.39 7.01
C ASN A 272 13.08 -3.84 6.62
N ILE A 273 13.00 -4.86 5.77
CA ILE A 273 11.74 -5.48 5.34
C ILE A 273 11.79 -6.98 5.66
N ILE A 274 10.70 -7.47 6.25
CA ILE A 274 10.37 -8.90 6.24
C ILE A 274 9.18 -9.09 5.32
N HIS A 275 9.39 -9.78 4.21
CA HIS A 275 8.34 -10.11 3.25
C HIS A 275 7.89 -11.57 3.44
N ILE A 276 6.58 -11.77 3.67
CA ILE A 276 6.00 -13.08 3.91
C ILE A 276 5.18 -13.49 2.70
N THR A 277 5.55 -14.57 2.05
CA THR A 277 4.95 -15.06 0.81
C THR A 277 4.03 -16.25 1.02
N MET A 278 3.23 -16.56 0.00
CA MET A 278 2.50 -17.81 -0.10
C MET A 278 3.46 -19.01 -0.09
N ALA A 279 2.93 -20.17 0.32
CA ALA A 279 3.66 -21.44 0.37
C ALA A 279 4.42 -21.71 -0.94
N LYS A 280 5.72 -21.92 -0.84
CA LYS A 280 6.66 -22.13 -1.97
C LYS A 280 6.34 -23.32 -2.89
N HIS A 281 5.51 -24.25 -2.43
CA HIS A 281 5.04 -25.38 -3.23
C HIS A 281 3.69 -25.16 -3.88
N VAL A 282 3.08 -23.99 -3.66
CA VAL A 282 1.77 -23.61 -4.22
C VAL A 282 1.95 -22.55 -5.30
N SER A 283 2.93 -21.66 -5.15
CA SER A 283 3.19 -20.58 -6.09
C SER A 283 4.70 -20.34 -6.27
N ASP A 284 5.09 -19.79 -7.41
CA ASP A 284 6.45 -19.33 -7.71
C ASP A 284 6.79 -18.00 -6.99
N GLY A 285 5.83 -17.32 -6.36
CA GLY A 285 6.03 -16.03 -5.69
C GLY A 285 7.18 -16.05 -4.69
N TYR A 286 7.31 -17.11 -3.88
CA TYR A 286 8.46 -17.24 -2.97
C TYR A 286 9.80 -17.24 -3.70
N ARG A 287 9.93 -17.99 -4.79
CA ARG A 287 11.16 -18.06 -5.58
C ARG A 287 11.51 -16.70 -6.19
N ASN A 288 10.52 -16.03 -6.77
CA ASN A 288 10.70 -14.73 -7.40
C ASN A 288 11.09 -13.67 -6.35
N ALA A 289 10.40 -13.64 -5.20
CA ALA A 289 10.70 -12.71 -4.10
C ALA A 289 12.10 -12.94 -3.50
N VAL A 290 12.54 -14.21 -3.37
CA VAL A 290 13.89 -14.53 -2.89
C VAL A 290 14.95 -14.10 -3.91
N GLU A 291 14.70 -14.27 -5.21
CA GLU A 291 15.62 -13.81 -6.24
C GLU A 291 15.75 -12.29 -6.23
N ALA A 292 14.63 -11.56 -6.21
CA ALA A 292 14.60 -10.11 -6.10
C ALA A 292 15.30 -9.58 -4.82
N ALA A 293 15.13 -10.29 -3.70
CA ALA A 293 15.74 -9.89 -2.43
C ALA A 293 17.27 -9.96 -2.44
N LYS A 294 17.91 -10.65 -3.37
CA LYS A 294 19.38 -10.69 -3.50
C LYS A 294 19.99 -9.32 -3.83
N SER A 295 19.20 -8.44 -4.45
CA SER A 295 19.61 -7.06 -4.76
C SER A 295 19.58 -6.13 -3.54
N PHE A 296 19.14 -6.62 -2.35
CA PHE A 296 18.92 -5.79 -1.16
C PHE A 296 19.43 -6.49 0.11
N GLU A 297 20.35 -5.86 0.85
CA GLU A 297 20.86 -6.40 2.12
C GLU A 297 19.78 -6.39 3.24
N ASN A 298 18.81 -5.49 3.14
CA ASN A 298 17.84 -5.22 4.18
C ASN A 298 16.47 -5.90 3.96
N VAL A 299 16.36 -6.80 2.98
CA VAL A 299 15.12 -7.55 2.69
C VAL A 299 15.29 -9.01 3.09
N THR A 300 14.34 -9.52 3.85
CA THR A 300 14.29 -10.94 4.26
C THR A 300 12.96 -11.54 3.80
N VAL A 301 13.00 -12.59 2.99
CA VAL A 301 11.82 -13.29 2.49
C VAL A 301 11.56 -14.55 3.29
N ILE A 302 10.31 -14.76 3.70
CA ILE A 302 9.86 -15.93 4.46
C ILE A 302 8.74 -16.64 3.71
N ASP A 303 8.90 -17.93 3.45
CA ASP A 303 7.82 -18.82 3.05
C ASP A 303 6.86 -19.00 4.23
N SER A 304 5.59 -18.59 4.14
CA SER A 304 4.60 -18.82 5.20
C SER A 304 4.25 -20.30 5.38
N GLY A 305 4.43 -21.11 4.35
CA GLY A 305 3.93 -22.48 4.29
C GLY A 305 2.41 -22.58 4.14
N HIS A 306 1.72 -21.45 3.96
CA HIS A 306 0.27 -21.31 3.90
C HIS A 306 -0.17 -20.44 2.71
N LEU A 307 -1.47 -20.26 2.55
CA LEU A 307 -2.11 -19.39 1.56
C LEU A 307 -3.33 -18.69 2.17
N SER A 308 -3.87 -17.68 1.49
CA SER A 308 -5.06 -16.97 1.91
C SER A 308 -4.94 -16.45 3.37
N SER A 309 -6.04 -16.26 4.09
CA SER A 309 -5.99 -15.75 5.47
C SER A 309 -5.21 -16.65 6.46
N SER A 310 -4.88 -17.89 6.11
CA SER A 310 -3.94 -18.69 6.91
C SER A 310 -2.50 -18.19 6.80
N MET A 311 -2.09 -17.69 5.63
CA MET A 311 -0.88 -16.89 5.49
C MET A 311 -1.02 -15.55 6.21
N GLY A 312 -2.20 -14.92 6.08
CA GLY A 312 -2.55 -13.69 6.80
C GLY A 312 -2.35 -13.78 8.31
N LEU A 313 -2.67 -14.90 8.93
CA LEU A 313 -2.37 -15.14 10.36
C LEU A 313 -0.87 -15.05 10.66
N ALA A 314 -0.01 -15.64 9.83
CA ALA A 314 1.44 -15.54 10.01
C ALA A 314 1.94 -14.10 9.85
N VAL A 315 1.37 -13.35 8.90
CA VAL A 315 1.66 -11.94 8.66
C VAL A 315 1.27 -11.07 9.87
N LEU A 316 0.07 -11.27 10.42
CA LEU A 316 -0.40 -10.57 11.62
C LEU A 316 0.50 -10.82 12.83
N TYR A 317 0.91 -12.06 13.04
CA TYR A 317 1.85 -12.39 14.12
C TYR A 317 3.19 -11.69 13.94
N ALA A 318 3.74 -11.69 12.74
CA ALA A 318 4.99 -10.99 12.44
C ALA A 318 4.86 -9.48 12.67
N ALA A 319 3.76 -8.88 12.22
CA ALA A 319 3.51 -7.45 12.37
C ALA A 319 3.33 -7.05 13.85
N HIS A 320 2.58 -7.84 14.62
CA HIS A 320 2.44 -7.62 16.06
C HIS A 320 3.78 -7.75 16.80
N MET A 321 4.63 -8.70 16.44
CA MET A 321 5.97 -8.81 17.00
C MET A 321 6.85 -7.61 16.66
N ALA A 322 6.78 -7.12 15.41
CA ALA A 322 7.52 -5.94 14.98
C ALA A 322 7.07 -4.67 15.75
N GLU A 323 5.77 -4.51 15.98
CA GLU A 323 5.19 -3.46 16.82
C GLU A 323 5.70 -3.49 18.26
N ASN A 324 5.91 -4.69 18.80
CA ASN A 324 6.49 -4.91 20.13
C ASN A 324 8.02 -4.97 20.12
N HIS A 325 8.65 -4.40 19.09
CA HIS A 325 10.12 -4.25 18.98
C HIS A 325 10.92 -5.56 19.01
N ALA A 326 10.31 -6.69 18.62
CA ALA A 326 11.04 -7.94 18.44
C ALA A 326 12.09 -7.82 17.32
N SER A 327 13.21 -8.48 17.47
CA SER A 327 14.27 -8.50 16.46
C SER A 327 13.82 -9.21 15.17
N LYS A 328 14.45 -8.87 14.05
CA LYS A 328 14.22 -9.52 12.76
C LYS A 328 14.39 -11.04 12.87
N GLU A 329 15.41 -11.50 13.55
CA GLU A 329 15.76 -12.90 13.76
C GLU A 329 14.68 -13.64 14.55
N GLU A 330 14.17 -13.04 15.63
CA GLU A 330 13.08 -13.60 16.44
C GLU A 330 11.80 -13.74 15.63
N ILE A 331 11.43 -12.73 14.85
CA ILE A 331 10.24 -12.77 13.97
C ILE A 331 10.38 -13.88 12.95
N VAL A 332 11.53 -13.97 12.25
CA VAL A 332 11.80 -15.01 11.25
C VAL A 332 11.68 -16.41 11.86
N GLN A 333 12.27 -16.64 13.03
CA GLN A 333 12.22 -17.93 13.71
C GLN A 333 10.80 -18.27 14.18
N THR A 334 10.09 -17.29 14.71
CA THR A 334 8.71 -17.48 15.18
C THR A 334 7.78 -17.80 14.04
N VAL A 335 7.80 -17.06 12.93
CA VAL A 335 6.97 -17.34 11.76
C VAL A 335 7.23 -18.75 11.20
N LYS A 336 8.50 -19.17 11.14
CA LYS A 336 8.87 -20.54 10.74
C LYS A 336 8.28 -21.61 11.67
N LYS A 337 8.23 -21.35 12.98
CA LYS A 337 7.65 -22.26 13.98
C LYS A 337 6.12 -22.29 13.92
N LEU A 338 5.48 -21.14 13.64
CA LEU A 338 4.03 -21.01 13.61
C LEU A 338 3.36 -21.84 12.51
N ARG A 339 4.05 -22.16 11.41
CA ARG A 339 3.51 -22.96 10.29
C ARG A 339 2.75 -24.20 10.70
N ARG A 340 3.25 -24.95 11.70
CA ARG A 340 2.61 -26.19 12.19
C ARG A 340 1.37 -25.98 13.06
N TYR A 341 1.18 -24.73 13.53
CA TYR A 341 0.06 -24.38 14.40
C TYR A 341 -1.05 -23.67 13.67
N ILE A 342 -0.84 -23.21 12.45
CA ILE A 342 -1.88 -22.62 11.63
C ILE A 342 -2.73 -23.74 11.02
N SER A 343 -4.06 -23.66 11.23
CA SER A 343 -5.04 -24.55 10.62
C SER A 343 -5.51 -23.94 9.32
N SER A 344 -5.30 -24.64 8.21
CA SER A 344 -5.74 -24.26 6.87
C SER A 344 -6.60 -25.39 6.31
N ALA A 345 -7.91 -25.22 6.38
CA ALA A 345 -8.85 -26.11 5.75
C ALA A 345 -9.90 -25.30 5.02
N PHE A 346 -10.22 -25.66 3.80
CA PHE A 346 -11.28 -25.02 3.01
C PHE A 346 -12.02 -26.07 2.21
N ILE A 347 -13.32 -25.84 2.08
CA ILE A 347 -14.21 -26.72 1.32
C ILE A 347 -14.55 -26.07 0.00
N ILE A 348 -14.59 -26.87 -1.04
CA ILE A 348 -14.90 -26.44 -2.40
C ILE A 348 -16.28 -26.96 -2.74
N ASP A 349 -17.18 -26.07 -3.15
CA ASP A 349 -18.55 -26.46 -3.56
C ASP A 349 -18.51 -27.20 -4.89
N SER A 350 -17.81 -26.67 -5.89
CA SER A 350 -17.73 -27.27 -7.23
C SER A 350 -16.31 -27.63 -7.61
N THR A 351 -16.11 -28.86 -8.08
CA THR A 351 -14.81 -29.37 -8.57
C THR A 351 -14.45 -28.90 -9.98
N HIS A 352 -15.32 -28.12 -10.65
CA HIS A 352 -15.11 -27.60 -12.00
C HIS A 352 -13.79 -26.83 -12.16
N MET A 353 -13.48 -25.95 -11.19
CA MET A 353 -12.25 -25.15 -11.24
C MET A 353 -11.00 -25.99 -11.07
N MET A 354 -11.03 -26.99 -10.19
CA MET A 354 -9.93 -27.95 -10.04
C MET A 354 -9.67 -28.74 -11.34
N CYS A 355 -10.74 -29.09 -12.06
CA CYS A 355 -10.63 -29.76 -13.34
C CYS A 355 -10.03 -28.84 -14.42
N ARG A 356 -10.50 -27.58 -14.50
CA ARG A 356 -9.94 -26.58 -15.44
C ARG A 356 -8.47 -26.28 -15.16
N ALA A 357 -8.10 -26.21 -13.88
CA ALA A 357 -6.71 -26.03 -13.46
C ALA A 357 -5.83 -27.29 -13.64
N GLY A 358 -6.38 -28.38 -14.18
CA GLY A 358 -5.66 -29.64 -14.37
C GLY A 358 -5.31 -30.40 -13.09
N GLN A 359 -5.88 -30.02 -11.97
CA GLN A 359 -5.61 -30.64 -10.65
C GLN A 359 -6.34 -31.99 -10.49
N ILE A 360 -7.48 -32.16 -11.16
CA ILE A 360 -8.23 -33.41 -11.25
C ILE A 360 -8.65 -33.70 -12.70
N SER A 361 -8.85 -34.97 -13.01
CA SER A 361 -9.36 -35.36 -14.34
C SER A 361 -10.87 -35.10 -14.44
N ARG A 362 -11.35 -34.88 -15.70
CA ARG A 362 -12.78 -34.72 -15.97
C ARG A 362 -13.62 -35.89 -15.48
N LYS A 363 -13.09 -37.14 -15.50
CA LYS A 363 -13.77 -38.30 -14.96
C LYS A 363 -14.00 -38.22 -13.47
N ILE A 364 -13.02 -37.73 -12.72
CA ILE A 364 -13.13 -37.50 -11.26
C ILE A 364 -14.14 -36.38 -10.98
N GLN A 365 -14.12 -35.31 -11.76
CA GLN A 365 -15.10 -34.24 -11.64
C GLN A 365 -16.53 -34.76 -11.81
N ILE A 366 -16.81 -35.47 -12.91
CA ILE A 366 -18.14 -36.06 -13.16
C ILE A 366 -18.58 -36.99 -12.01
N LEU A 367 -17.69 -37.78 -11.45
CA LEU A 367 -17.97 -38.65 -10.32
C LEU A 367 -18.31 -37.84 -9.06
N CYS A 368 -17.57 -36.78 -8.77
CA CYS A 368 -17.84 -35.86 -7.66
C CYS A 368 -19.22 -35.22 -7.79
N ASP A 369 -19.53 -34.70 -8.97
CA ASP A 369 -20.82 -34.05 -9.24
C ASP A 369 -21.99 -35.06 -9.11
N ALA A 370 -21.85 -36.28 -9.68
CA ALA A 370 -22.88 -37.31 -9.62
C ALA A 370 -23.16 -37.82 -8.19
N LEU A 371 -22.16 -37.83 -7.33
CA LEU A 371 -22.26 -38.30 -5.95
C LEU A 371 -22.38 -37.15 -4.93
N LEU A 372 -22.51 -35.92 -5.38
CA LEU A 372 -22.53 -34.70 -4.53
C LEU A 372 -21.36 -34.71 -3.54
N LEU A 373 -20.15 -34.93 -4.07
CA LEU A 373 -18.92 -34.96 -3.27
C LEU A 373 -18.24 -33.61 -3.27
N HIS A 374 -17.97 -33.10 -2.08
CA HIS A 374 -17.30 -31.82 -1.86
C HIS A 374 -15.94 -32.06 -1.17
N PRO A 375 -14.82 -31.80 -1.87
CA PRO A 375 -13.51 -32.03 -1.27
C PRO A 375 -13.17 -30.95 -0.23
N VAL A 376 -12.65 -31.39 0.91
CA VAL A 376 -12.00 -30.52 1.89
C VAL A 376 -10.51 -30.51 1.59
N ILE A 377 -10.02 -29.36 1.19
CA ILE A 377 -8.59 -29.16 0.90
C ILE A 377 -7.90 -28.69 2.16
N VAL A 378 -6.74 -29.28 2.46
CA VAL A 378 -5.88 -28.91 3.59
C VAL A 378 -4.44 -28.72 3.12
N LEU A 379 -3.68 -27.90 3.84
CA LEU A 379 -2.25 -27.84 3.61
C LEU A 379 -1.51 -28.83 4.52
N ARG A 380 -0.75 -29.72 3.90
CA ARG A 380 0.15 -30.66 4.56
C ARG A 380 1.58 -30.45 4.06
N LYS A 381 2.50 -30.10 4.96
CA LYS A 381 3.90 -29.81 4.59
C LYS A 381 3.99 -28.76 3.45
N SER A 382 3.20 -27.69 3.56
CA SER A 382 3.11 -26.59 2.58
C SER A 382 2.66 -27.02 1.15
N ARG A 383 1.94 -28.14 1.04
CA ARG A 383 1.34 -28.62 -0.22
C ARG A 383 -0.16 -28.80 -0.02
N MET A 384 -0.91 -28.47 -1.05
CA MET A 384 -2.36 -28.77 -1.07
C MET A 384 -2.58 -30.28 -1.16
N ALA A 385 -3.53 -30.78 -0.35
CA ALA A 385 -3.96 -32.18 -0.35
C ALA A 385 -5.44 -32.27 -0.01
N VAL A 386 -6.11 -33.30 -0.53
CA VAL A 386 -7.46 -33.64 -0.09
C VAL A 386 -7.37 -34.22 1.33
N GLY A 387 -7.98 -33.53 2.29
CA GLY A 387 -8.02 -33.95 3.70
C GLY A 387 -9.17 -34.89 4.00
N SER A 388 -10.37 -34.62 3.47
CA SER A 388 -11.57 -35.44 3.53
C SER A 388 -12.51 -35.11 2.37
N MET A 389 -13.52 -35.94 2.21
CA MET A 389 -14.64 -35.69 1.28
C MET A 389 -15.91 -35.59 2.10
N GLU A 390 -16.70 -34.56 1.85
CA GLU A 390 -18.05 -34.42 2.39
C GLU A 390 -19.06 -34.79 1.29
N MET A 391 -20.23 -35.35 1.68
CA MET A 391 -21.24 -35.82 0.73
C MET A 391 -22.61 -35.25 1.08
N GLY A 392 -23.38 -34.88 0.07
CA GLY A 392 -24.77 -34.45 0.20
C GLY A 392 -24.99 -33.01 -0.26
N SER A 393 -26.15 -32.42 0.08
CA SER A 393 -26.45 -31.03 -0.24
C SER A 393 -25.47 -30.08 0.44
N PHE A 394 -25.17 -28.96 -0.21
CA PHE A 394 -24.13 -28.03 0.29
C PHE A 394 -24.42 -27.53 1.71
N ASN A 395 -25.68 -27.24 2.06
CA ASN A 395 -26.06 -26.88 3.44
C ASN A 395 -25.73 -27.96 4.47
N HIS A 396 -25.92 -29.24 4.12
CA HIS A 396 -25.53 -30.35 4.98
C HIS A 396 -24.03 -30.45 5.13
N VAL A 397 -23.32 -30.24 4.02
CA VAL A 397 -21.88 -30.27 3.93
C VAL A 397 -21.25 -29.15 4.74
N ILE A 398 -21.79 -27.91 4.68
CA ILE A 398 -21.37 -26.78 5.53
C ILE A 398 -21.36 -27.17 7.00
N LYS A 399 -22.49 -27.74 7.50
CA LYS A 399 -22.61 -28.16 8.90
C LYS A 399 -21.61 -29.25 9.28
N SER A 400 -21.47 -30.28 8.44
CA SER A 400 -20.51 -31.36 8.65
C SER A 400 -19.07 -30.86 8.70
N TYR A 401 -18.68 -30.02 7.75
CA TYR A 401 -17.36 -29.45 7.65
C TYR A 401 -17.02 -28.58 8.87
N VAL A 402 -17.87 -27.60 9.21
CA VAL A 402 -17.67 -26.72 10.36
C VAL A 402 -17.52 -27.53 11.64
N LYS A 403 -18.40 -28.52 11.86
CA LYS A 403 -18.34 -29.41 13.01
C LYS A 403 -17.03 -30.21 13.07
N LYS A 404 -16.61 -30.82 11.94
CA LYS A 404 -15.37 -31.63 11.90
C LYS A 404 -14.12 -30.75 12.15
N VAL A 405 -14.05 -29.57 11.54
CA VAL A 405 -12.90 -28.69 11.66
C VAL A 405 -12.75 -28.14 13.08
N LEU A 406 -13.86 -27.73 13.71
CA LEU A 406 -13.81 -27.07 15.02
C LEU A 406 -13.82 -28.06 16.19
N LEU A 407 -14.59 -29.13 16.15
CA LEU A 407 -14.67 -30.09 17.25
C LEU A 407 -13.48 -31.07 17.33
N ASN A 408 -12.84 -31.38 16.20
CA ASN A 408 -11.64 -32.23 16.18
C ASN A 408 -10.36 -31.47 16.58
N SER A 409 -10.44 -30.16 16.76
CA SER A 409 -9.30 -29.33 17.15
C SER A 409 -9.27 -29.16 18.67
N ARG A 410 -8.70 -30.15 19.40
CA ARG A 410 -8.59 -30.13 20.87
C ARG A 410 -7.81 -28.94 21.43
N SER A 411 -7.09 -28.24 20.59
CA SER A 411 -6.25 -27.10 20.98
C SER A 411 -6.48 -25.89 20.07
N VAL A 412 -7.73 -25.46 19.90
CA VAL A 412 -8.06 -24.22 19.16
C VAL A 412 -7.66 -23.02 19.99
N ASP A 413 -6.92 -22.13 19.39
CA ASP A 413 -6.75 -20.75 19.90
C ASP A 413 -8.00 -19.95 19.48
N ARG A 414 -8.81 -19.54 20.45
CA ARG A 414 -10.11 -18.92 20.19
C ARG A 414 -10.06 -17.42 20.01
N ARG A 415 -8.89 -16.81 19.89
CA ARG A 415 -8.76 -15.37 19.76
C ARG A 415 -9.22 -14.86 18.40
N ILE A 416 -8.79 -15.50 17.31
CA ILE A 416 -9.07 -15.05 15.94
C ILE A 416 -9.47 -16.24 15.06
N LEU A 417 -10.57 -16.06 14.32
CA LEU A 417 -10.97 -16.91 13.22
C LEU A 417 -11.20 -16.05 11.97
N PHE A 418 -10.64 -16.48 10.84
CA PHE A 418 -11.06 -16.02 9.53
C PHE A 418 -12.01 -17.02 8.89
N ILE A 419 -13.17 -16.55 8.47
CA ILE A 419 -14.07 -17.23 7.54
C ILE A 419 -13.79 -16.59 6.18
N THR A 420 -12.93 -17.23 5.40
CA THR A 420 -12.56 -16.70 4.07
C THR A 420 -13.37 -17.42 3.01
N TYR A 421 -14.02 -16.67 2.12
CA TYR A 421 -15.00 -17.19 1.18
C TYR A 421 -14.88 -16.58 -0.23
N ALA A 422 -15.38 -17.30 -1.24
CA ALA A 422 -15.50 -16.85 -2.61
C ALA A 422 -16.93 -17.07 -3.12
N GLY A 423 -17.59 -16.00 -3.58
CA GLY A 423 -18.92 -16.08 -4.23
C GLY A 423 -20.00 -16.77 -3.39
N MET A 424 -20.12 -16.41 -2.09
CA MET A 424 -21.16 -16.93 -1.20
C MET A 424 -22.20 -15.86 -0.87
N ASP A 425 -23.45 -16.31 -0.72
CA ASP A 425 -24.56 -15.45 -0.31
C ASP A 425 -24.57 -15.19 1.21
N GLU A 426 -25.20 -14.07 1.59
CA GLU A 426 -25.25 -13.63 2.99
C GLU A 426 -25.93 -14.65 3.94
N LYS A 427 -26.93 -15.42 3.45
CA LYS A 427 -27.63 -16.43 4.26
C LYS A 427 -26.70 -17.57 4.62
N SER A 428 -25.93 -18.05 3.64
CA SER A 428 -24.93 -19.09 3.85
C SER A 428 -23.82 -18.62 4.80
N LEU A 429 -23.35 -17.39 4.68
CA LEU A 429 -22.37 -16.78 5.58
C LEU A 429 -22.91 -16.64 7.02
N ALA A 430 -24.15 -16.18 7.17
CA ALA A 430 -24.80 -16.08 8.48
C ALA A 430 -24.96 -17.47 9.14
N TYR A 431 -25.31 -18.48 8.34
CA TYR A 431 -25.41 -19.86 8.81
C TYR A 431 -24.05 -20.42 9.29
N ILE A 432 -22.98 -20.17 8.53
CA ILE A 432 -21.62 -20.56 8.95
C ILE A 432 -21.22 -19.88 10.26
N GLN A 433 -21.48 -18.58 10.41
CA GLN A 433 -21.20 -17.86 11.64
C GLN A 433 -21.96 -18.42 12.85
N GLU A 434 -23.23 -18.79 12.65
CA GLU A 434 -24.03 -19.41 13.70
C GLU A 434 -23.49 -20.78 14.14
N LEU A 435 -23.09 -21.61 13.18
CA LEU A 435 -22.44 -22.89 13.46
C LEU A 435 -21.10 -22.69 14.20
N VAL A 436 -20.32 -21.68 13.81
CA VAL A 436 -19.07 -21.35 14.52
C VAL A 436 -19.36 -20.98 15.97
N ARG A 437 -20.35 -20.10 16.24
CA ARG A 437 -20.76 -19.74 17.62
C ARG A 437 -21.19 -20.96 18.41
N GLN A 438 -21.95 -21.86 17.77
CA GLN A 438 -22.46 -23.09 18.41
C GLN A 438 -21.35 -24.08 18.77
N TYR A 439 -20.39 -24.33 17.87
CA TYR A 439 -19.38 -25.37 18.07
C TYR A 439 -18.09 -24.88 18.74
N CYS A 440 -17.66 -23.67 18.45
CA CYS A 440 -16.43 -23.10 19.01
C CYS A 440 -16.48 -21.58 18.92
N PRO A 441 -16.97 -20.89 19.97
CA PRO A 441 -17.00 -19.43 19.98
C PRO A 441 -15.58 -18.85 19.97
N PHE A 442 -15.33 -17.87 19.11
CA PHE A 442 -14.09 -17.10 19.02
C PHE A 442 -14.31 -15.67 19.52
N GLU A 443 -13.25 -15.05 20.02
CA GLU A 443 -13.28 -13.65 20.48
C GLU A 443 -13.48 -12.68 19.30
N ARG A 444 -12.81 -12.95 18.18
CA ARG A 444 -12.93 -12.16 16.94
C ARG A 444 -13.13 -13.11 15.74
N VAL A 445 -14.17 -12.84 14.96
CA VAL A 445 -14.46 -13.58 13.72
C VAL A 445 -14.48 -12.57 12.58
N TYR A 446 -13.59 -12.75 11.62
CA TYR A 446 -13.53 -11.94 10.42
C TYR A 446 -14.16 -12.70 9.25
N LEU A 447 -15.15 -12.08 8.62
CA LEU A 447 -15.62 -12.48 7.29
C LEU A 447 -14.71 -11.83 6.26
N GLN A 448 -13.91 -12.62 5.58
CA GLN A 448 -12.96 -12.13 4.59
C GLN A 448 -13.30 -12.69 3.22
N LYS A 449 -13.56 -11.81 2.26
CA LYS A 449 -13.65 -12.22 0.86
C LYS A 449 -12.25 -12.63 0.38
N ALA A 450 -12.16 -13.77 -0.28
CA ALA A 450 -10.91 -14.20 -0.92
C ALA A 450 -10.53 -13.22 -2.03
N SER A 451 -9.25 -12.93 -2.19
CA SER A 451 -8.73 -12.14 -3.30
C SER A 451 -9.06 -12.79 -4.64
N SER A 452 -9.05 -12.01 -5.71
CA SER A 452 -9.32 -12.51 -7.07
C SER A 452 -8.36 -13.64 -7.45
N ALA A 453 -7.09 -13.51 -7.07
CA ALA A 453 -6.08 -14.54 -7.31
C ALA A 453 -6.37 -15.85 -6.55
N ILE A 454 -6.94 -15.80 -5.35
CA ILE A 454 -7.38 -17.00 -4.60
C ILE A 454 -8.69 -17.53 -5.16
N ALA A 455 -9.68 -16.65 -5.42
CA ALA A 455 -11.00 -17.02 -5.94
C ALA A 455 -10.92 -17.74 -7.31
N SER A 456 -9.97 -17.35 -8.17
CA SER A 456 -9.73 -18.00 -9.48
C SER A 456 -9.40 -19.50 -9.37
N ASN A 457 -8.86 -19.93 -8.24
CA ASN A 457 -8.46 -21.32 -8.02
C ASN A 457 -9.51 -22.16 -7.29
N CYS A 458 -10.34 -21.56 -6.44
CA CYS A 458 -11.32 -22.29 -5.63
C CYS A 458 -12.76 -22.22 -6.17
N GLY A 459 -13.07 -21.18 -6.95
CA GLY A 459 -14.41 -20.98 -7.54
C GLY A 459 -15.48 -20.55 -6.54
N PRO A 460 -16.70 -20.25 -7.05
CA PRO A 460 -17.81 -19.77 -6.22
C PRO A 460 -18.29 -20.85 -5.24
N GLY A 461 -18.88 -20.42 -4.12
CA GLY A 461 -19.39 -21.30 -3.06
C GLY A 461 -18.32 -21.85 -2.12
N SER A 462 -17.04 -21.61 -2.39
CA SER A 462 -15.94 -22.14 -1.56
C SER A 462 -15.72 -21.28 -0.32
N PHE A 463 -15.39 -21.90 0.82
CA PHE A 463 -14.99 -21.18 2.02
C PHE A 463 -14.02 -21.98 2.89
N GLY A 464 -13.30 -21.27 3.76
CA GLY A 464 -12.36 -21.87 4.70
C GLY A 464 -12.53 -21.34 6.12
N LEU A 465 -12.17 -22.18 7.10
CA LEU A 465 -12.02 -21.82 8.50
C LEU A 465 -10.55 -21.82 8.86
N LEU A 466 -9.99 -20.63 9.09
CA LEU A 466 -8.56 -20.42 9.22
C LEU A 466 -8.26 -19.80 10.58
N PHE A 467 -7.52 -20.51 11.41
CA PHE A 467 -7.27 -20.15 12.81
C PHE A 467 -5.96 -20.73 13.31
N MET A 468 -5.51 -20.26 14.46
CA MET A 468 -4.35 -20.81 15.17
C MET A 468 -4.76 -21.95 16.10
N LYS A 469 -3.88 -22.94 16.23
CA LYS A 469 -3.90 -23.89 17.35
C LYS A 469 -3.14 -23.29 18.53
N LYS A 470 -3.52 -23.65 19.76
CA LYS A 470 -2.78 -23.26 20.96
C LYS A 470 -1.31 -23.65 20.85
N ASN A 471 -0.43 -22.73 21.14
CA ASN A 471 1.02 -22.92 21.15
C ASN A 471 1.60 -22.15 22.33
N GLU A 472 2.83 -22.47 22.71
CA GLU A 472 3.57 -21.81 23.80
C GLU A 472 3.92 -20.35 23.50
N ALA A 473 3.91 -19.96 22.23
CA ALA A 473 4.16 -18.59 21.76
C ALA A 473 2.84 -17.81 21.63
N SER A 474 1.92 -17.96 22.59
CA SER A 474 0.64 -17.25 22.55
C SER A 474 0.86 -15.74 22.70
N ILE A 475 0.86 -15.03 21.57
CA ILE A 475 0.86 -13.57 21.54
C ILE A 475 -0.51 -13.11 22.03
N THR A 476 -0.54 -12.37 23.10
CA THR A 476 -1.76 -11.68 23.56
C THR A 476 -1.89 -10.44 22.69
N PHE A 477 -2.86 -10.42 21.79
CA PHE A 477 -3.27 -9.17 21.15
C PHE A 477 -3.94 -8.33 22.22
N SER A 478 -3.16 -7.47 22.89
CA SER A 478 -3.72 -6.53 23.86
C SER A 478 -4.66 -5.56 23.14
N GLU A 479 -5.78 -5.21 23.78
CA GLU A 479 -6.69 -4.16 23.34
C GLU A 479 -5.93 -2.81 23.28
N ALA A 480 -5.31 -2.53 22.16
CA ALA A 480 -4.81 -1.20 21.83
C ALA A 480 -5.91 -0.45 21.07
N SER A 481 -7.07 -0.24 21.71
CA SER A 481 -8.03 0.79 21.30
C SER A 481 -9.10 0.99 22.38
N LYS A 482 -8.67 1.45 23.57
CA LYS A 482 -9.47 2.30 24.42
C LYS A 482 -8.66 3.55 24.71
N LYS A 483 -8.48 4.41 23.70
CA LYS A 483 -8.25 5.85 23.91
C LYS A 483 -8.85 6.59 22.71
N SER A 484 -9.96 7.23 23.07
CA SER A 484 -10.75 8.31 22.48
C SER A 484 -11.45 8.06 21.18
#